data_2b9d76be2d88a79904f9c817109f3830
#
_entry.id   2b9d76be2d88a79904f9c817109f3830
#
_cell.length_a   1.000
_cell.length_b   1.000
_cell.length_c   1.000
_cell.angle_alpha   90.00
_cell.angle_beta   90.00
_cell.angle_gamma   90.00
#
_symmetry.space_group_name_H-M   'P 1'
#
loop_
_entity.id
_entity.type
_entity.pdbx_description
1 polymer ?
#
loop_
_entity_poly.entity_id
_entity_poly.type
_entity_poly.pdbx_seq_one_letter_code
_entity_poly.pdbx_strand_id
1 'polypeptide(L)'
;VSIADSKKGVALFQEIITASGKAKGKYAGGERFFAMNEVTFNRLQAEALNINAAGMMVSAMEHTMPVLGGAVEELEFIPDNVIIGGYGELYLLCERAGTDIAVSDQYRFIEDQTVYRATARYDGMPVIAEGFVVIGLSGATPTADAVTFTEDKANKGTAKE
;
A
#
# COMPACT_ATOMS: atom_id res chain seq x y z
N VAL A 1 0.10 13.58 -6.94
CA VAL A 1 0.67 14.83 -6.38
C VAL A 1 2.11 14.57 -6.00
N SER A 2 3.05 15.42 -6.43
CA SER A 2 4.46 15.31 -6.04
C SER A 2 4.83 16.47 -5.11
N ILE A 3 5.50 16.14 -3.99
CA ILE A 3 5.97 17.11 -3.00
C ILE A 3 7.49 17.20 -3.12
N ALA A 4 8.02 18.42 -3.23
CA ALA A 4 9.45 18.66 -3.40
C ALA A 4 10.27 18.22 -2.17
N ASP A 5 11.50 17.76 -2.39
CA ASP A 5 12.42 17.32 -1.31
C ASP A 5 12.81 18.44 -0.34
N SER A 6 12.69 19.68 -0.76
CA SER A 6 12.96 20.86 0.11
C SER A 6 11.93 21.03 1.24
N LYS A 7 10.79 20.37 1.17
CA LYS A 7 9.74 20.42 2.20
C LYS A 7 10.03 19.42 3.31
N LYS A 8 10.26 19.93 4.51
CA LYS A 8 10.55 19.14 5.72
C LYS A 8 9.73 19.63 6.91
N GLY A 9 9.59 18.80 7.92
CA GLY A 9 8.89 19.13 9.15
C GLY A 9 7.46 19.61 8.90
N VAL A 10 7.11 20.74 9.48
CA VAL A 10 5.75 21.32 9.39
C VAL A 10 5.32 21.56 7.95
N ALA A 11 6.22 22.06 7.10
CA ALA A 11 5.89 22.35 5.70
C ALA A 11 5.59 21.07 4.91
N LEU A 12 6.25 19.96 5.22
CA LEU A 12 5.97 18.66 4.63
C LEU A 12 4.55 18.20 4.98
N PHE A 13 4.19 18.24 6.26
CA PHE A 13 2.85 17.82 6.71
C PHE A 13 1.74 18.73 6.19
N GLN A 14 1.96 20.03 6.07
CA GLN A 14 1.00 20.96 5.45
C GLN A 14 0.71 20.57 3.98
N GLU A 15 1.75 20.22 3.22
CA GLU A 15 1.59 19.77 1.84
C GLU A 15 0.86 18.39 1.78
N ILE A 16 1.18 17.45 2.67
CA ILE A 16 0.50 16.16 2.75
C ILE A 16 -0.97 16.36 3.10
N ILE A 17 -1.30 17.22 4.06
CA ILE A 17 -2.68 17.55 4.43
C ILE A 17 -3.43 18.12 3.22
N THR A 18 -2.82 19.07 2.52
CA THR A 18 -3.42 19.71 1.34
C THR A 18 -3.62 18.69 0.21
N ALA A 19 -2.62 17.83 -0.02
CA ALA A 19 -2.69 16.78 -1.05
C ALA A 19 -3.77 15.74 -0.71
N SER A 20 -3.83 15.28 0.54
CA SER A 20 -4.83 14.32 0.98
C SER A 20 -6.25 14.88 0.97
N GLY A 21 -6.42 16.19 1.09
CA GLY A 21 -7.71 16.87 0.91
C GLY A 21 -8.27 16.77 -0.51
N LYS A 22 -7.47 16.35 -1.51
CA LYS A 22 -7.97 16.09 -2.87
C LYS A 22 -8.78 14.81 -2.96
N ALA A 23 -8.56 13.86 -2.05
CA ALA A 23 -9.41 12.68 -1.95
C ALA A 23 -10.77 13.06 -1.37
N LYS A 24 -11.81 12.91 -2.18
CA LYS A 24 -13.18 13.31 -1.83
C LYS A 24 -13.93 12.16 -1.19
N GLY A 25 -14.27 12.31 0.09
CA GLY A 25 -15.04 11.34 0.86
C GLY A 25 -16.57 11.54 0.81
N LYS A 26 -17.11 12.30 -0.14
CA LYS A 26 -18.54 12.67 -0.17
C LYS A 26 -19.50 11.47 -0.11
N TYR A 27 -19.06 10.33 -0.62
CA TYR A 27 -19.86 9.11 -0.69
C TYR A 27 -19.31 7.98 0.20
N ALA A 28 -18.27 8.24 0.98
CA ALA A 28 -17.71 7.29 1.92
C ALA A 28 -18.26 7.59 3.34
N GLY A 29 -18.71 6.55 4.02
CA GLY A 29 -19.11 6.61 5.43
C GLY A 29 -17.96 6.24 6.37
N GLY A 30 -16.89 5.64 5.83
CA GLY A 30 -15.77 5.13 6.59
C GLY A 30 -14.60 6.11 6.78
N GLU A 31 -13.62 5.63 7.53
CA GLU A 31 -12.42 6.39 7.81
C GLU A 31 -11.45 6.39 6.62
N ARG A 32 -10.63 7.43 6.54
CA ARG A 32 -9.54 7.50 5.57
C ARG A 32 -8.44 6.54 5.97
N PHE A 33 -7.88 5.83 4.99
CA PHE A 33 -6.69 5.01 5.16
C PHE A 33 -5.51 5.58 4.37
N PHE A 34 -4.32 5.16 4.75
CA PHE A 34 -3.08 5.43 4.04
C PHE A 34 -2.32 4.12 3.87
N ALA A 35 -1.74 3.91 2.69
CA ALA A 35 -0.86 2.78 2.42
C ALA A 35 0.50 3.30 1.96
N MET A 36 1.56 2.75 2.53
CA MET A 36 2.94 3.09 2.21
C MET A 36 3.87 1.96 2.66
N ASN A 37 5.14 2.04 2.30
CA ASN A 37 6.12 1.09 2.84
C ASN A 37 6.66 1.55 4.21
N GLU A 38 7.27 0.63 4.93
CA GLU A 38 7.84 0.86 6.26
C GLU A 38 8.88 1.99 6.27
N VAL A 39 9.73 2.07 5.25
CA VAL A 39 10.77 3.11 5.15
C VAL A 39 10.14 4.50 5.08
N THR A 40 9.09 4.65 4.29
CA THR A 40 8.36 5.92 4.16
C THR A 40 7.64 6.28 5.45
N PHE A 41 7.04 5.30 6.12
CA PHE A 41 6.35 5.50 7.40
C PHE A 41 7.31 5.95 8.49
N ASN A 42 8.44 5.24 8.66
CA ASN A 42 9.47 5.59 9.64
C ASN A 42 10.05 7.00 9.39
N ARG A 43 10.23 7.37 8.12
CA ARG A 43 10.63 8.72 7.75
C ARG A 43 9.62 9.78 8.20
N LEU A 44 8.33 9.54 7.98
CA LEU A 44 7.27 10.47 8.42
C LEU A 44 7.21 10.58 9.93
N GLN A 45 7.41 9.49 10.66
CA GLN A 45 7.49 9.52 12.12
C GLN A 45 8.69 10.35 12.59
N ALA A 46 9.86 10.17 11.97
CA ALA A 46 11.06 10.96 12.31
C ALA A 46 10.84 12.47 12.05
N GLU A 47 10.19 12.83 10.94
CA GLU A 47 9.84 14.23 10.64
C GLU A 47 8.81 14.78 11.65
N ALA A 48 7.85 13.96 12.09
CA ALA A 48 6.87 14.35 13.10
C ALA A 48 7.52 14.59 14.48
N LEU A 49 8.52 13.79 14.85
CA LEU A 49 9.31 14.02 16.09
C LEU A 49 10.07 15.34 16.04
N ASN A 50 10.61 15.73 14.89
CA ASN A 50 11.31 17.00 14.72
C ASN A 50 10.39 18.23 14.92
N ILE A 51 9.10 18.09 14.61
CA ILE A 51 8.11 19.15 14.84
C ILE A 51 7.83 19.32 16.34
N ASN A 52 7.92 18.26 17.09
CA ASN A 52 7.63 18.22 18.52
C ASN A 52 8.86 18.41 19.41
N ALA A 53 9.88 19.13 18.98
CA ALA A 53 11.07 19.47 19.77
C ALA A 53 10.76 20.20 21.09
N ALA A 54 9.50 20.53 21.37
CA ALA A 54 9.00 21.06 22.64
C ALA A 54 8.68 19.96 23.69
N GLY A 55 9.13 18.71 23.49
CA GLY A 55 9.12 17.68 24.53
C GLY A 55 7.83 16.87 24.69
N MET A 56 6.84 17.05 23.87
CA MET A 56 5.74 16.10 23.79
C MET A 56 6.17 14.93 22.91
N MET A 57 6.48 13.80 23.51
CA MET A 57 6.49 12.54 22.78
C MET A 57 5.10 12.38 22.19
N VAL A 58 5.00 12.49 20.86
CA VAL A 58 3.84 11.97 20.15
C VAL A 58 3.90 10.49 20.43
N SER A 59 2.99 10.01 21.25
CA SER A 59 2.77 8.59 21.42
C SER A 59 2.66 8.02 20.01
N ALA A 60 3.61 7.18 19.63
CA ALA A 60 3.54 6.45 18.38
C ALA A 60 2.30 5.57 18.50
N MET A 61 1.18 6.08 18.04
CA MET A 61 0.01 5.26 17.84
C MET A 61 0.37 4.31 16.70
N GLU A 62 0.47 3.04 17.06
CA GLU A 62 0.75 1.99 16.11
C GLU A 62 -0.14 2.16 14.88
N HIS A 63 0.49 2.16 13.69
CA HIS A 63 -0.19 2.19 12.39
C HIS A 63 -1.19 3.34 12.17
N THR A 64 -0.88 4.52 12.70
CA THR A 64 -1.68 5.73 12.47
C THR A 64 -0.86 6.80 11.76
N MET A 65 -1.44 7.45 10.76
CA MET A 65 -0.77 8.53 10.03
C MET A 65 -0.44 9.71 10.95
N PRO A 66 0.84 10.08 11.12
CA PRO A 66 1.23 11.19 11.96
C PRO A 66 0.50 12.49 11.57
N VAL A 67 0.03 13.26 12.54
CA VAL A 67 -0.64 14.56 12.40
C VAL A 67 -2.04 14.50 11.80
N LEU A 68 -2.28 13.67 10.76
CA LEU A 68 -3.58 13.60 10.08
C LEU A 68 -4.55 12.62 10.74
N GLY A 69 -4.04 11.59 11.40
CA GLY A 69 -4.86 10.45 11.80
C GLY A 69 -5.27 9.58 10.59
N GLY A 70 -5.97 8.50 10.86
CA GLY A 70 -6.33 7.48 9.86
C GLY A 70 -5.37 6.29 9.89
N ALA A 71 -5.90 5.11 9.58
CA ALA A 71 -5.13 3.87 9.60
C ALA A 71 -4.02 3.89 8.54
N VAL A 72 -2.87 3.35 8.89
CA VAL A 72 -1.75 3.14 7.98
C VAL A 72 -1.57 1.64 7.77
N GLU A 73 -1.53 1.24 6.51
CA GLU A 73 -1.21 -0.12 6.07
C GLU A 73 0.19 -0.11 5.47
N GLU A 74 1.08 -0.89 6.06
CA GLU A 74 2.46 -1.02 5.60
C GLU A 74 2.56 -2.14 4.57
N LEU A 75 2.90 -1.78 3.33
CA LEU A 75 2.98 -2.68 2.20
C LEU A 75 4.34 -2.56 1.52
N GLU A 76 5.16 -3.61 1.61
CA GLU A 76 6.55 -3.61 1.08
C GLU A 76 6.66 -3.35 -0.42
N PHE A 77 5.63 -3.68 -1.19
CA PHE A 77 5.65 -3.49 -2.64
C PHE A 77 5.39 -2.04 -3.08
N ILE A 78 5.00 -1.16 -2.16
CA ILE A 78 4.87 0.27 -2.48
C ILE A 78 6.27 0.88 -2.56
N PRO A 79 6.60 1.61 -3.64
CA PRO A 79 7.89 2.27 -3.76
C PRO A 79 8.16 3.26 -2.62
N ASP A 80 9.46 3.48 -2.34
CA ASP A 80 9.88 4.46 -1.36
C ASP A 80 9.36 5.86 -1.70
N ASN A 81 9.01 6.61 -0.67
CA ASN A 81 8.50 7.98 -0.80
C ASN A 81 7.16 8.10 -1.54
N VAL A 82 6.39 7.04 -1.59
CA VAL A 82 5.03 7.05 -2.15
C VAL A 82 4.01 6.75 -1.04
N ILE A 83 2.98 7.58 -0.97
CA ILE A 83 1.85 7.41 -0.07
C ILE A 83 0.59 7.31 -0.92
N ILE A 84 -0.20 6.28 -0.69
CA ILE A 84 -1.52 6.11 -1.27
C ILE A 84 -2.53 6.41 -0.17
N GLY A 85 -3.44 7.33 -0.38
CA GLY A 85 -4.47 7.68 0.59
C GLY A 85 -5.85 7.68 -0.05
N GLY A 86 -6.88 7.37 0.75
CA GLY A 86 -8.24 7.38 0.24
C GLY A 86 -9.25 6.74 1.19
N TYR A 87 -10.37 6.39 0.61
CA TYR A 87 -11.49 5.75 1.31
C TYR A 87 -11.71 4.35 0.74
N GLY A 88 -11.38 3.32 1.54
CA GLY A 88 -11.44 1.91 1.11
C GLY A 88 -12.82 1.47 0.63
N GLU A 89 -13.90 2.05 1.20
CA GLU A 89 -15.28 1.76 0.79
C GLU A 89 -15.59 2.14 -0.67
N LEU A 90 -14.79 3.03 -1.27
CA LEU A 90 -14.94 3.44 -2.66
C LEU A 90 -14.16 2.55 -3.63
N TYR A 91 -13.60 1.44 -3.15
CA TYR A 91 -12.92 0.45 -3.97
C TYR A 91 -13.76 -0.82 -4.08
N LEU A 92 -14.07 -1.23 -5.30
CA LEU A 92 -14.78 -2.46 -5.57
C LEU A 92 -13.79 -3.58 -5.84
N LEU A 93 -13.83 -4.61 -5.01
CA LEU A 93 -13.12 -5.87 -5.24
C LEU A 93 -14.12 -6.92 -5.72
N CYS A 94 -13.89 -7.47 -6.89
CA CYS A 94 -14.72 -8.52 -7.49
C CYS A 94 -13.97 -9.85 -7.48
N GLU A 95 -14.59 -10.87 -6.95
CA GLU A 95 -14.15 -12.25 -7.08
C GLU A 95 -14.92 -12.92 -8.23
N ARG A 96 -14.22 -13.38 -9.25
CA ARG A 96 -14.85 -14.02 -10.42
C ARG A 96 -15.29 -15.45 -10.14
N ALA A 97 -14.49 -16.19 -9.40
CA ALA A 97 -14.75 -17.57 -9.02
C ALA A 97 -14.04 -17.82 -7.69
N GLY A 98 -14.68 -18.55 -6.79
CA GLY A 98 -14.08 -18.94 -5.51
C GLY A 98 -12.73 -19.64 -5.71
N THR A 99 -11.98 -19.77 -4.65
CA THR A 99 -10.69 -20.47 -4.68
C THR A 99 -10.91 -21.93 -5.01
N ASP A 100 -10.35 -22.40 -6.13
CA ASP A 100 -10.36 -23.80 -6.57
C ASP A 100 -9.03 -24.46 -6.15
N ILE A 101 -9.11 -25.55 -5.42
CA ILE A 101 -7.96 -26.31 -4.94
C ILE A 101 -7.95 -27.67 -5.62
N ALA A 102 -6.97 -27.89 -6.49
CA ALA A 102 -6.72 -29.17 -7.13
C ALA A 102 -5.52 -29.88 -6.49
N VAL A 103 -5.65 -31.18 -6.32
CA VAL A 103 -4.60 -32.03 -5.76
C VAL A 103 -4.21 -33.07 -6.80
N SER A 104 -2.93 -33.28 -6.98
CA SER A 104 -2.39 -34.29 -7.88
C SER A 104 -1.24 -35.04 -7.23
N ASP A 105 -1.33 -36.33 -7.18
CA ASP A 105 -0.29 -37.28 -6.76
C ASP A 105 0.49 -37.84 -7.96
N GLN A 106 -0.01 -37.63 -9.18
CA GLN A 106 0.58 -38.17 -10.41
C GLN A 106 1.65 -37.27 -11.03
N TYR A 107 1.58 -35.96 -10.80
CA TYR A 107 2.46 -34.99 -11.47
C TYR A 107 3.94 -35.14 -11.08
N ARG A 108 4.22 -35.54 -9.82
CA ARG A 108 5.56 -35.82 -9.31
C ARG A 108 5.66 -37.20 -8.65
N PHE A 109 5.10 -38.18 -9.32
CA PHE A 109 5.04 -39.56 -8.83
C PHE A 109 6.45 -40.14 -8.55
N ILE A 110 7.44 -39.85 -9.40
CA ILE A 110 8.83 -40.32 -9.23
C ILE A 110 9.50 -39.73 -7.99
N GLU A 111 9.09 -38.55 -7.57
CA GLU A 111 9.63 -37.82 -6.41
C GLU A 111 8.85 -38.11 -5.12
N ASP A 112 7.84 -38.97 -5.17
CA ASP A 112 6.91 -39.28 -4.08
C ASP A 112 6.30 -38.00 -3.45
N GLN A 113 5.90 -37.03 -4.30
CA GLN A 113 5.36 -35.74 -3.87
C GLN A 113 3.92 -35.53 -4.36
N THR A 114 3.06 -35.10 -3.43
CA THR A 114 1.72 -34.62 -3.76
C THR A 114 1.77 -33.12 -4.06
N VAL A 115 1.23 -32.70 -5.20
CA VAL A 115 1.18 -31.31 -5.63
C VAL A 115 -0.20 -30.72 -5.38
N TYR A 116 -0.25 -29.62 -4.67
CA TYR A 116 -1.45 -28.83 -4.43
C TYR A 116 -1.40 -27.57 -5.30
N ARG A 117 -2.49 -27.30 -6.05
CA ARG A 117 -2.64 -26.09 -6.85
C ARG A 117 -3.89 -25.36 -6.40
N ALA A 118 -3.71 -24.14 -5.90
CA ALA A 118 -4.82 -23.23 -5.63
C ALA A 118 -4.88 -22.15 -6.72
N THR A 119 -6.08 -21.93 -7.25
CA THR A 119 -6.32 -20.85 -8.24
C THR A 119 -7.49 -20.00 -7.76
N ALA A 120 -7.28 -18.68 -7.78
CA ALA A 120 -8.31 -17.69 -7.53
C ALA A 120 -8.18 -16.56 -8.54
N ARG A 121 -9.28 -15.90 -8.87
CA ARG A 121 -9.31 -14.77 -9.80
C ARG A 121 -10.05 -13.60 -9.18
N TYR A 122 -9.30 -12.56 -8.90
CA TYR A 122 -9.80 -11.31 -8.38
C TYR A 122 -9.54 -10.19 -9.37
N ASP A 123 -10.41 -9.21 -9.37
CA ASP A 123 -10.21 -7.95 -10.08
C ASP A 123 -10.76 -6.83 -9.21
N GLY A 124 -10.20 -5.65 -9.31
CA GLY A 124 -10.63 -4.54 -8.48
C GLY A 124 -10.38 -3.20 -9.14
N MET A 125 -11.30 -2.28 -8.88
CA MET A 125 -11.17 -0.93 -9.37
C MET A 125 -11.84 0.08 -8.42
N PRO A 126 -11.37 1.32 -8.37
CA PRO A 126 -12.08 2.36 -7.65
C PRO A 126 -13.40 2.67 -8.35
N VAL A 127 -14.51 2.61 -7.61
CA VAL A 127 -15.84 3.03 -8.10
C VAL A 127 -15.83 4.53 -8.35
N ILE A 128 -15.17 5.28 -7.46
CA ILE A 128 -14.99 6.72 -7.56
C ILE A 128 -13.51 7.03 -7.46
N ALA A 129 -12.89 7.32 -8.60
CA ALA A 129 -11.46 7.61 -8.67
C ALA A 129 -11.06 8.84 -7.82
N GLU A 130 -11.94 9.83 -7.70
CA GLU A 130 -11.72 11.02 -6.87
C GLU A 130 -11.65 10.72 -5.35
N GLY A 131 -12.01 9.50 -4.92
CA GLY A 131 -11.89 9.05 -3.53
C GLY A 131 -10.47 8.68 -3.12
N PHE A 132 -9.52 8.66 -4.06
CA PHE A 132 -8.14 8.24 -3.83
C PHE A 132 -7.16 9.31 -4.27
N VAL A 133 -6.00 9.36 -3.61
CA VAL A 133 -4.89 10.25 -3.94
C VAL A 133 -3.57 9.50 -3.80
N VAL A 134 -2.65 9.73 -4.73
CA VAL A 134 -1.28 9.24 -4.63
C VAL A 134 -0.36 10.43 -4.46
N ILE A 135 0.46 10.40 -3.43
CA ILE A 135 1.37 11.47 -3.02
C ILE A 135 2.80 10.94 -3.12
N GLY A 136 3.62 11.59 -3.92
CA GLY A 136 5.05 11.35 -3.97
C GLY A 136 5.78 12.34 -3.07
N LEU A 137 6.65 11.87 -2.20
CA LEU A 137 7.54 12.67 -1.36
C LEU A 137 8.89 12.83 -2.04
N SER A 138 9.65 13.85 -1.66
CA SER A 138 11.02 14.10 -2.16
C SER A 138 11.13 14.15 -3.68
N GLY A 139 10.12 14.71 -4.33
CA GLY A 139 10.09 14.80 -5.80
C GLY A 139 9.74 13.46 -6.48
N ALA A 140 9.43 12.41 -5.74
CA ALA A 140 8.97 11.16 -6.34
C ALA A 140 7.72 11.42 -7.17
N THR A 141 7.72 10.92 -8.41
CA THR A 141 6.56 10.95 -9.28
C THR A 141 5.93 9.57 -9.25
N PRO A 142 4.75 9.43 -8.62
CA PRO A 142 4.05 8.15 -8.63
C PRO A 142 3.74 7.77 -10.07
N THR A 143 4.22 6.63 -10.51
CA THR A 143 3.95 6.10 -11.85
C THR A 143 2.79 5.11 -11.78
N ALA A 144 2.10 4.91 -12.91
CA ALA A 144 1.08 3.89 -13.06
C ALA A 144 1.69 2.52 -13.44
N ASP A 145 3.01 2.36 -13.26
CA ASP A 145 3.69 1.13 -13.61
C ASP A 145 3.17 -0.02 -12.73
N ALA A 146 2.97 -1.15 -13.38
CA ALA A 146 2.53 -2.36 -12.69
C ALA A 146 3.55 -2.77 -11.63
N VAL A 147 3.07 -3.05 -10.42
CA VAL A 147 3.91 -3.62 -9.38
C VAL A 147 4.31 -5.03 -9.81
N THR A 148 5.61 -5.27 -9.98
CA THR A 148 6.14 -6.59 -10.24
C THR A 148 6.51 -7.25 -8.93
N PHE A 149 5.80 -8.33 -8.58
CA PHE A 149 6.19 -9.16 -7.47
C PHE A 149 7.41 -10.00 -7.86
N THR A 150 8.36 -10.12 -6.94
CA THR A 150 9.48 -11.05 -7.13
C THR A 150 8.92 -12.46 -7.23
N GLU A 151 9.23 -13.16 -8.33
CA GLU A 151 8.81 -14.54 -8.49
C GLU A 151 9.38 -15.40 -7.36
N ASP A 152 8.53 -16.18 -6.72
CA ASP A 152 8.95 -17.16 -5.73
C ASP A 152 9.84 -18.22 -6.40
N LYS A 153 11.13 -18.20 -6.06
CA LYS A 153 12.11 -19.14 -6.61
C LYS A 153 11.82 -20.61 -6.24
N ALA A 154 11.07 -20.82 -5.15
CA ALA A 154 10.69 -22.17 -4.71
C ALA A 154 9.68 -22.82 -5.66
N ASN A 155 8.89 -22.01 -6.37
CA ASN A 155 7.87 -22.47 -7.33
C ASN A 155 8.34 -22.46 -8.79
N LYS A 156 9.58 -22.08 -9.08
CA LYS A 156 10.16 -22.30 -10.42
C LYS A 156 10.32 -23.80 -10.65
N GLY A 157 9.28 -24.41 -11.20
CA GLY A 157 9.43 -25.71 -11.81
C GLY A 157 10.56 -25.60 -12.85
N THR A 158 11.67 -26.29 -12.62
CA THR A 158 12.66 -26.52 -13.67
C THR A 158 11.94 -27.28 -14.79
N ALA A 159 11.49 -26.53 -15.81
CA ALA A 159 11.17 -27.15 -17.09
C ALA A 159 12.48 -27.77 -17.56
N LYS A 160 12.64 -29.07 -17.35
CA LYS A 160 13.65 -29.85 -18.10
C LYS A 160 13.11 -29.99 -19.50
N GLU A 161 13.80 -29.35 -20.46
CA GLU A 161 13.73 -29.72 -21.87
C GLU A 161 13.96 -31.21 -22.09
#